data_3d9b890a3ccfd256f41deacbbe51df71
#
_entry.id   3d9b890a3ccfd256f41deacbbe51df71
#
_cell.length_a   1.000
_cell.length_b   1.000
_cell.length_c   1.000
_cell.angle_alpha   90.00
_cell.angle_beta   90.00
_cell.angle_gamma   90.00
#
_symmetry.space_group_name_H-M   'P 1'
#
loop_
_entity.id
_entity.type
_entity.pdbx_description
1 polymer ?
#
loop_
_entity_poly.entity_id
_entity_poly.type
_entity_poly.pdbx_seq_one_letter_code
_entity_poly.pdbx_strand_id
1 'polypeptide(L)'
;MTEQVLPSLRAHYPIRETPEDTGIFGYSLGGLAALYMAYESPEFGLVGCLSGSLWYEGFMPWAESRRLASPGARVYLSLGRKEEKTRNPYLCKIGDCYRREEELLTQQLGASRVTMTWHDGGHATEVPRRMLLGLETLLKPPAL
;
A
#
# COMPACT_ATOMS: atom_id res chain seq x y z
N MET A 1 -10.80 3.06 12.65
CA MET A 1 -9.49 3.77 12.68
C MET A 1 -9.68 5.27 12.46
N THR A 2 -10.29 5.71 11.40
CA THR A 2 -10.48 7.12 11.04
C THR A 2 -11.40 7.87 12.01
N GLU A 3 -12.38 7.20 12.62
CA GLU A 3 -13.34 7.82 13.54
C GLU A 3 -12.88 7.88 15.01
N GLN A 4 -11.87 7.10 15.38
CA GLN A 4 -11.40 7.04 16.78
C GLN A 4 -9.90 7.31 16.91
N VAL A 5 -9.06 6.59 16.16
CA VAL A 5 -7.60 6.66 16.31
C VAL A 5 -7.07 8.00 15.80
N LEU A 6 -7.41 8.41 14.58
CA LEU A 6 -6.92 9.69 14.03
C LEU A 6 -7.40 10.89 14.85
N PRO A 7 -8.68 11.02 15.22
CA PRO A 7 -9.12 12.13 16.09
C PRO A 7 -8.42 12.14 17.45
N SER A 8 -8.18 10.96 18.05
CA SER A 8 -7.46 10.88 19.31
C SER A 8 -6.00 11.32 19.17
N LEU A 9 -5.31 10.93 18.10
CA LEU A 9 -3.94 11.38 17.86
C LEU A 9 -3.87 12.89 17.64
N ARG A 10 -4.78 13.46 16.84
CA ARG A 10 -4.88 14.91 16.59
C ARG A 10 -5.15 15.71 17.84
N ALA A 11 -5.94 15.17 18.77
CA ALA A 11 -6.26 15.81 20.03
C ALA A 11 -5.08 15.84 21.04
N HIS A 12 -4.15 14.88 20.95
CA HIS A 12 -3.09 14.71 21.95
C HIS A 12 -1.69 15.05 21.43
N TYR A 13 -1.50 15.16 20.12
CA TYR A 13 -0.19 15.38 19.50
C TYR A 13 -0.25 16.51 18.46
N PRO A 14 0.80 17.34 18.36
CA PRO A 14 0.89 18.38 17.34
C PRO A 14 1.27 17.77 15.98
N ILE A 15 0.34 17.05 15.36
CA ILE A 15 0.53 16.41 14.06
C ILE A 15 -0.16 17.21 12.96
N ARG A 16 0.36 17.10 11.75
CA ARG A 16 -0.29 17.64 10.57
C ARG A 16 -1.54 16.82 10.22
N GLU A 17 -2.56 17.49 9.71
CA GLU A 17 -3.86 16.86 9.47
C GLU A 17 -4.19 16.68 7.98
N THR A 18 -3.25 17.02 7.09
CA THR A 18 -3.47 16.88 5.66
C THR A 18 -3.24 15.43 5.20
N PRO A 19 -3.95 14.95 4.16
CA PRO A 19 -3.71 13.63 3.61
C PRO A 19 -2.24 13.42 3.20
N GLU A 20 -1.58 14.44 2.66
CA GLU A 20 -0.18 14.39 2.23
C GLU A 20 0.80 14.12 3.37
N ASP A 21 0.40 14.44 4.59
CA ASP A 21 1.19 14.22 5.82
C ASP A 21 0.67 13.02 6.63
N THR A 22 -0.41 12.36 6.19
CA THR A 22 -1.02 11.23 6.88
C THR A 22 -0.77 9.94 6.12
N GLY A 23 -0.04 9.00 6.74
CA GLY A 23 0.31 7.73 6.11
C GLY A 23 -0.31 6.51 6.78
N ILE A 24 -0.62 5.51 5.95
CA ILE A 24 -0.96 4.17 6.39
C ILE A 24 -0.03 3.17 5.72
N PHE A 25 0.57 2.30 6.51
CA PHE A 25 1.64 1.44 6.07
C PHE A 25 1.51 0.05 6.71
N GLY A 26 1.62 -0.99 5.92
CA GLY A 26 1.47 -2.34 6.44
C GLY A 26 2.17 -3.42 5.65
N TYR A 27 2.35 -4.56 6.30
CA TYR A 27 2.97 -5.76 5.78
C TYR A 27 1.99 -6.94 5.86
N SER A 28 1.98 -7.81 4.85
CA SER A 28 1.13 -9.01 4.80
C SER A 28 -0.36 -8.64 4.87
N LEU A 29 -1.12 -9.18 5.81
CA LEU A 29 -2.52 -8.75 6.05
C LEU A 29 -2.61 -7.26 6.42
N GLY A 30 -1.61 -6.73 7.12
CA GLY A 30 -1.52 -5.29 7.40
C GLY A 30 -1.33 -4.46 6.12
N GLY A 31 -0.62 -4.98 5.11
CA GLY A 31 -0.48 -4.35 3.80
C GLY A 31 -1.81 -4.32 3.04
N LEU A 32 -2.56 -5.42 3.05
CA LEU A 32 -3.92 -5.47 2.51
C LEU A 32 -4.84 -4.47 3.23
N ALA A 33 -4.79 -4.44 4.56
CA ALA A 33 -5.59 -3.51 5.36
C ALA A 33 -5.24 -2.04 5.07
N ALA A 34 -3.95 -1.71 4.93
CA ALA A 34 -3.50 -0.37 4.58
C ALA A 34 -4.07 0.08 3.23
N LEU A 35 -3.99 -0.78 2.22
CA LEU A 35 -4.51 -0.47 0.90
C LEU A 35 -6.04 -0.39 0.89
N TYR A 36 -6.74 -1.32 1.56
CA TYR A 36 -8.18 -1.27 1.74
C TYR A 36 -8.63 0.06 2.37
N MET A 37 -7.97 0.47 3.46
CA MET A 37 -8.28 1.74 4.14
C MET A 37 -8.05 2.96 3.25
N ALA A 38 -7.05 2.93 2.37
CA ALA A 38 -6.80 4.02 1.42
C ALA A 38 -7.87 4.12 0.33
N TYR A 39 -8.49 3.00 -0.05
CA TYR A 39 -9.67 3.03 -0.91
C TYR A 39 -10.93 3.57 -0.22
N GLU A 40 -11.07 3.33 1.09
CA GLU A 40 -12.26 3.69 1.86
C GLU A 40 -12.20 5.10 2.49
N SER A 41 -10.99 5.69 2.63
CA SER A 41 -10.83 6.95 3.35
C SER A 41 -9.86 7.91 2.66
N PRO A 42 -10.25 9.18 2.43
CA PRO A 42 -9.40 10.21 1.85
C PRO A 42 -8.31 10.73 2.83
N GLU A 43 -8.33 10.29 4.07
CA GLU A 43 -7.39 10.71 5.12
C GLU A 43 -5.92 10.29 4.84
N PHE A 44 -5.72 9.27 4.00
CA PHE A 44 -4.42 8.69 3.74
C PHE A 44 -3.86 9.10 2.38
N GLY A 45 -2.90 10.02 2.39
CA GLY A 45 -2.17 10.43 1.18
C GLY A 45 -0.83 9.72 1.00
N LEU A 46 -0.35 8.97 2.01
CA LEU A 46 0.85 8.15 1.93
C LEU A 46 0.48 6.69 2.24
N VAL A 47 0.60 5.80 1.26
CA VAL A 47 0.10 4.42 1.37
C VAL A 47 1.20 3.42 1.09
N GLY A 48 1.50 2.55 2.04
CA GLY A 48 2.48 1.48 1.87
C GLY A 48 1.85 0.09 2.01
N CYS A 49 1.90 -0.70 0.95
CA CYS A 49 1.43 -2.08 0.93
C CYS A 49 2.60 -3.02 0.59
N LEU A 50 3.16 -3.66 1.61
CA LEU A 50 4.32 -4.53 1.48
C LEU A 50 3.91 -5.99 1.63
N SER A 51 4.18 -6.79 0.62
CA SER A 51 3.76 -8.20 0.57
C SER A 51 2.32 -8.39 1.04
N GLY A 52 1.46 -7.41 0.75
CA GLY A 52 0.05 -7.40 1.15
C GLY A 52 -0.69 -8.58 0.54
N SER A 53 -1.59 -9.16 1.31
CA SER A 53 -2.33 -10.36 0.92
C SER A 53 -3.40 -10.07 -0.15
N LEU A 54 -3.02 -9.43 -1.28
CA LEU A 54 -3.93 -9.02 -2.35
C LEU A 54 -4.63 -10.19 -3.06
N TRP A 55 -4.13 -11.41 -2.85
CA TRP A 55 -4.78 -12.65 -3.25
C TRP A 55 -6.05 -12.99 -2.46
N TYR A 56 -6.33 -12.23 -1.38
CA TYR A 56 -7.51 -12.45 -0.53
C TYR A 56 -8.78 -12.38 -1.39
N GLU A 57 -9.66 -13.35 -1.17
CA GLU A 57 -10.85 -13.56 -2.00
C GLU A 57 -11.72 -12.30 -2.09
N GLY A 58 -12.03 -11.91 -3.31
CA GLY A 58 -12.87 -10.75 -3.60
C GLY A 58 -12.14 -9.39 -3.59
N PHE A 59 -10.89 -9.29 -3.10
CA PHE A 59 -10.20 -8.00 -3.02
C PHE A 59 -9.97 -7.38 -4.39
N MET A 60 -9.37 -8.10 -5.35
CA MET A 60 -9.05 -7.53 -6.65
C MET A 60 -10.30 -7.08 -7.43
N PRO A 61 -11.39 -7.89 -7.58
CA PRO A 61 -12.62 -7.41 -8.20
C PRO A 61 -13.24 -6.21 -7.48
N TRP A 62 -13.10 -6.15 -6.16
CA TRP A 62 -13.57 -5.01 -5.37
C TRP A 62 -12.74 -3.75 -5.66
N ALA A 63 -11.41 -3.82 -5.69
CA ALA A 63 -10.52 -2.71 -5.99
C ALA A 63 -10.72 -2.19 -7.44
N GLU A 64 -10.88 -3.11 -8.42
CA GLU A 64 -11.15 -2.77 -9.83
C GLU A 64 -12.42 -1.94 -10.02
N SER A 65 -13.42 -2.12 -9.17
CA SER A 65 -14.67 -1.36 -9.21
C SER A 65 -14.60 0.01 -8.54
N ARG A 66 -13.44 0.42 -8.00
CA ARG A 66 -13.29 1.60 -7.14
C ARG A 66 -12.15 2.51 -7.57
N ARG A 67 -12.16 3.68 -6.99
CA ARG A 67 -11.03 4.63 -7.06
C ARG A 67 -10.48 4.84 -5.68
N LEU A 68 -9.17 5.04 -5.57
CA LEU A 68 -8.53 5.44 -4.32
C LEU A 68 -9.16 6.73 -3.81
N ALA A 69 -9.48 6.78 -2.51
CA ALA A 69 -10.26 7.88 -1.95
C ALA A 69 -9.51 9.23 -1.96
N SER A 70 -8.16 9.21 -1.84
CA SER A 70 -7.32 10.40 -1.96
C SER A 70 -6.71 10.49 -3.38
N PRO A 71 -7.15 11.43 -4.23
CA PRO A 71 -6.64 11.54 -5.61
C PRO A 71 -5.19 12.05 -5.68
N GLY A 72 -4.69 12.60 -4.60
CA GLY A 72 -3.30 13.05 -4.44
C GLY A 72 -2.37 12.02 -3.82
N ALA A 73 -2.85 10.83 -3.48
CA ALA A 73 -2.07 9.84 -2.77
C ALA A 73 -0.80 9.41 -3.50
N ARG A 74 0.21 9.06 -2.72
CA ARG A 74 1.44 8.39 -3.17
C ARG A 74 1.42 6.97 -2.61
N VAL A 75 1.63 6.01 -3.47
CA VAL A 75 1.53 4.59 -3.11
C VAL A 75 2.86 3.88 -3.33
N TYR A 76 3.31 3.17 -2.30
CA TYR A 76 4.44 2.27 -2.38
C TYR A 76 3.95 0.81 -2.28
N LEU A 77 4.21 0.05 -3.32
CA LEU A 77 3.94 -1.38 -3.39
C LEU A 77 5.26 -2.15 -3.35
N SER A 78 5.33 -3.23 -2.63
CA SER A 78 6.49 -4.12 -2.69
C SER A 78 6.14 -5.58 -2.54
N LEU A 79 6.83 -6.43 -3.32
CA LEU A 79 6.66 -7.88 -3.29
C LEU A 79 8.00 -8.60 -3.48
N GLY A 80 8.18 -9.72 -2.80
CA GLY A 80 9.32 -10.61 -3.04
C GLY A 80 9.11 -11.47 -4.28
N ARG A 81 10.10 -11.55 -5.18
CA ARG A 81 10.05 -12.31 -6.45
C ARG A 81 9.81 -13.81 -6.28
N LYS A 82 10.02 -14.36 -5.07
CA LYS A 82 9.78 -15.77 -4.77
C LYS A 82 8.39 -16.02 -4.15
N GLU A 83 7.64 -14.97 -3.79
CA GLU A 83 6.34 -15.14 -3.14
C GLU A 83 5.29 -15.78 -4.07
N GLU A 84 5.32 -15.47 -5.36
CA GLU A 84 4.45 -16.10 -6.35
C GLU A 84 4.89 -17.53 -6.75
N LYS A 85 6.14 -17.92 -6.39
CA LYS A 85 6.73 -19.23 -6.72
C LYS A 85 6.35 -20.30 -5.68
N THR A 86 5.07 -20.56 -5.55
CA THR A 86 4.52 -21.54 -4.60
C THR A 86 3.51 -22.44 -5.27
N ARG A 87 3.34 -23.65 -4.72
CA ARG A 87 2.30 -24.61 -5.18
C ARG A 87 0.92 -24.31 -4.56
N ASN A 88 0.83 -23.38 -3.63
CA ASN A 88 -0.45 -23.00 -3.04
C ASN A 88 -1.28 -22.24 -4.10
N PRO A 89 -2.50 -22.71 -4.42
CA PRO A 89 -3.33 -22.16 -5.52
C PRO A 89 -3.85 -20.74 -5.25
N TYR A 90 -3.80 -20.27 -4.03
CA TYR A 90 -4.17 -18.91 -3.66
C TYR A 90 -2.95 -17.97 -3.68
N LEU A 91 -1.87 -18.39 -3.01
CA LEU A 91 -0.67 -17.57 -2.86
C LEU A 91 0.09 -17.38 -4.20
N CYS A 92 0.03 -18.32 -5.12
CA CYS A 92 0.70 -18.17 -6.42
C CYS A 92 0.16 -17.00 -7.26
N LYS A 93 -1.05 -16.54 -6.97
CA LYS A 93 -1.68 -15.39 -7.66
C LYS A 93 -1.15 -14.03 -7.21
N ILE A 94 -0.35 -13.98 -6.13
CA ILE A 94 0.06 -12.72 -5.51
C ILE A 94 0.79 -11.79 -6.49
N GLY A 95 1.64 -12.33 -7.35
CA GLY A 95 2.38 -11.54 -8.33
C GLY A 95 1.47 -10.86 -9.34
N ASP A 96 0.47 -11.59 -9.86
CA ASP A 96 -0.52 -11.06 -10.79
C ASP A 96 -1.41 -10.00 -10.13
N CYS A 97 -1.82 -10.23 -8.87
CA CYS A 97 -2.56 -9.24 -8.10
C CYS A 97 -1.76 -7.93 -7.96
N TYR A 98 -0.47 -8.00 -7.67
CA TYR A 98 0.39 -6.81 -7.55
C TYR A 98 0.58 -6.06 -8.87
N ARG A 99 0.80 -6.78 -9.97
CA ARG A 99 0.90 -6.17 -11.32
C ARG A 99 -0.39 -5.46 -11.69
N ARG A 100 -1.51 -6.09 -11.41
CA ARG A 100 -2.83 -5.52 -11.69
C ARG A 100 -3.13 -4.30 -10.82
N GLU A 101 -2.82 -4.36 -9.54
CA GLU A 101 -3.01 -3.24 -8.62
C GLU A 101 -2.10 -2.04 -8.99
N GLU A 102 -0.84 -2.30 -9.34
CA GLU A 102 0.07 -1.28 -9.86
C GLU A 102 -0.51 -0.58 -11.09
N GLU A 103 -1.05 -1.35 -12.04
CA GLU A 103 -1.70 -0.82 -13.24
C GLU A 103 -2.91 0.06 -12.90
N LEU A 104 -3.81 -0.41 -12.04
CA LEU A 104 -5.00 0.32 -11.59
C LEU A 104 -4.64 1.64 -10.93
N LEU A 105 -3.71 1.61 -9.99
CA LEU A 105 -3.27 2.79 -9.26
C LEU A 105 -2.53 3.77 -10.18
N THR A 106 -1.71 3.27 -11.10
CA THR A 106 -1.01 4.11 -12.08
C THR A 106 -1.99 4.83 -13.02
N GLN A 107 -3.06 4.16 -13.45
CA GLN A 107 -4.12 4.77 -14.24
C GLN A 107 -4.89 5.84 -13.45
N GLN A 108 -5.07 5.66 -12.15
CA GLN A 108 -5.82 6.58 -11.29
C GLN A 108 -5.01 7.81 -10.85
N LEU A 109 -3.75 7.61 -10.48
CA LEU A 109 -2.90 8.60 -9.81
C LEU A 109 -1.80 9.17 -10.70
N GLY A 110 -1.45 8.48 -11.77
CA GLY A 110 -0.27 8.76 -12.60
C GLY A 110 0.99 8.02 -12.12
N ALA A 111 1.89 7.72 -13.04
CA ALA A 111 3.08 6.89 -12.78
C ALA A 111 4.05 7.50 -11.76
N SER A 112 4.10 8.82 -11.63
CA SER A 112 4.97 9.49 -10.65
C SER A 112 4.54 9.31 -9.19
N ARG A 113 3.32 8.84 -8.95
CA ARG A 113 2.74 8.65 -7.62
C ARG A 113 2.70 7.20 -7.15
N VAL A 114 3.02 6.26 -8.02
CA VAL A 114 3.02 4.82 -7.72
C VAL A 114 4.44 4.28 -7.88
N THR A 115 4.94 3.68 -6.82
CA THR A 115 6.26 3.01 -6.83
C THR A 115 6.06 1.54 -6.54
N MET A 116 6.43 0.68 -7.48
CA MET A 116 6.48 -0.77 -7.28
C MET A 116 7.93 -1.25 -7.17
N THR A 117 8.22 -2.00 -6.11
CA THR A 117 9.56 -2.58 -5.88
C THR A 117 9.48 -4.10 -5.76
N TRP A 118 10.17 -4.78 -6.64
CA TRP A 118 10.37 -6.22 -6.59
C TRP A 118 11.67 -6.56 -5.89
N HIS A 119 11.58 -7.20 -4.72
CA HIS A 119 12.74 -7.61 -3.93
C HIS A 119 13.16 -9.05 -4.26
N ASP A 120 14.44 -9.35 -4.10
CA ASP A 120 14.89 -10.74 -4.11
C ASP A 120 14.46 -11.43 -2.82
N GLY A 121 13.96 -12.67 -2.94
CA GLY A 121 13.53 -13.46 -1.79
C GLY A 121 12.01 -13.67 -1.72
N GLY A 122 11.60 -14.24 -0.61
CA GLY A 122 10.21 -14.57 -0.32
C GLY A 122 9.59 -13.65 0.73
N HIS A 123 8.42 -14.06 1.22
CA HIS A 123 7.58 -13.29 2.12
C HIS A 123 8.32 -12.76 3.35
N ALA A 124 9.10 -13.57 4.05
CA ALA A 124 9.80 -13.17 5.27
C ALA A 124 11.24 -12.65 5.06
N THR A 125 11.65 -12.41 3.81
CA THR A 125 13.02 -11.97 3.51
C THR A 125 13.19 -10.48 3.75
N GLU A 126 14.16 -10.09 4.59
CA GLU A 126 14.59 -8.71 4.86
C GLU A 126 13.44 -7.72 5.17
N VAL A 127 12.42 -8.17 5.89
CA VAL A 127 11.21 -7.36 6.17
C VAL A 127 11.55 -5.98 6.74
N PRO A 128 12.43 -5.82 7.75
CA PRO A 128 12.75 -4.50 8.30
C PRO A 128 13.37 -3.55 7.26
N ARG A 129 14.27 -4.06 6.42
CA ARG A 129 14.90 -3.28 5.35
C ARG A 129 13.89 -2.84 4.29
N ARG A 130 12.97 -3.74 3.91
CA ARG A 130 11.90 -3.44 2.94
C ARG A 130 10.93 -2.40 3.49
N MET A 131 10.60 -2.48 4.77
CA MET A 131 9.77 -1.48 5.44
C MET A 131 10.45 -0.12 5.48
N LEU A 132 11.74 -0.07 5.85
CA LEU A 132 12.50 1.17 5.85
C LEU A 132 12.53 1.82 4.46
N LEU A 133 12.83 1.05 3.42
CA LEU A 133 12.85 1.54 2.04
C LEU A 133 11.49 2.13 1.61
N GLY A 134 10.39 1.47 1.98
CA GLY A 134 9.04 1.97 1.71
C GLY A 134 8.75 3.29 2.42
N LEU A 135 9.08 3.40 3.69
CA LEU A 135 8.95 4.63 4.46
C LEU A 135 9.80 5.76 3.88
N GLU A 136 11.08 5.51 3.60
CA GLU A 136 11.97 6.49 2.97
C GLU A 136 11.43 6.98 1.61
N THR A 137 10.85 6.07 0.81
CA THR A 137 10.28 6.42 -0.49
C THR A 137 9.07 7.33 -0.34
N LEU A 138 8.17 7.02 0.59
CA LEU A 138 6.95 7.81 0.82
C LEU A 138 7.21 9.15 1.52
N LEU A 139 8.19 9.21 2.42
CA LEU A 139 8.50 10.42 3.18
C LEU A 139 9.39 11.41 2.41
N LYS A 140 10.06 10.99 1.34
CA LYS A 140 10.76 11.94 0.46
C LYS A 140 9.76 12.83 -0.26
N PRO A 141 10.00 14.15 -0.35
CA PRO A 141 9.16 15.00 -1.18
C PRO A 141 9.16 14.50 -2.65
N PRO A 142 8.07 14.66 -3.39
CA PRO A 142 8.07 14.36 -4.82
C PRO A 142 9.18 15.13 -5.51
N ALA A 143 9.86 14.48 -6.46
CA ALA A 143 10.81 15.18 -7.32
C ALA A 143 10.05 16.29 -8.07
N LEU A 144 10.58 17.51 -8.02
CA LEU A 144 10.07 18.67 -8.75
C LEU A 144 10.18 18.44 -10.25
#